data_9de18c026e21ae90d812bcbf2c03d4f6
#
_entry.id   9de18c026e21ae90d812bcbf2c03d4f6
#
_cell.length_a   1.000
_cell.length_b   1.000
_cell.length_c   1.000
_cell.angle_alpha   90.00
_cell.angle_beta   90.00
_cell.angle_gamma   90.00
#
_symmetry.space_group_name_H-M   'P 1'
#
loop_
_entity.id
_entity.type
_entity.pdbx_description
1 polymer ?
#
loop_
_entity_poly.entity_id
_entity_poly.type
_entity_poly.pdbx_seq_one_letter_code
_entity_poly.pdbx_strand_id
1 'polypeptide(L)'
;MMKWQVLRAAAVLGMTGLLVTGCSDSEGAKPSDRPPAAATSDAATSDATASDASASAPSAEPLSAKAQAAEKVKLAVEKRISADERQFGSGVNSPCSTSSPRMFTATCKAAADATSDAAGVALTEIDGRQGFATLDSVARKLQTAVRTYHTLGCATGPTAADTRTACLEPAAVIAQGFDDLRGGANAGLAGK
;
A
#
# COMPACT_ATOMS: atom_id res chain seq x y z
N MET A 1 18.38 27.74 -37.15
CA MET A 1 19.58 27.53 -36.29
C MET A 1 19.46 28.45 -35.09
N MET A 2 18.94 27.94 -33.97
CA MET A 2 18.91 28.66 -32.69
C MET A 2 19.60 27.80 -31.63
N LYS A 3 20.76 28.31 -31.18
CA LYS A 3 21.55 27.70 -30.10
C LYS A 3 20.90 28.11 -28.77
N TRP A 4 20.41 27.13 -28.02
CA TRP A 4 20.01 27.33 -26.62
C TRP A 4 21.20 26.92 -25.73
N GLN A 5 21.70 27.90 -25.03
CA GLN A 5 22.78 27.76 -24.05
C GLN A 5 22.17 27.28 -22.72
N VAL A 6 22.78 26.24 -22.21
CA VAL A 6 22.49 25.58 -20.93
C VAL A 6 23.10 26.42 -19.81
N LEU A 7 22.28 26.93 -18.91
CA LEU A 7 22.73 27.47 -17.62
C LEU A 7 22.69 26.33 -16.57
N ARG A 8 23.88 25.89 -16.18
CA ARG A 8 24.09 25.00 -15.04
C ARG A 8 24.14 25.86 -13.78
N ALA A 9 23.20 25.68 -12.88
CA ALA A 9 23.30 26.14 -11.49
C ALA A 9 23.55 24.94 -10.60
N ALA A 10 24.79 24.83 -10.09
CA ALA A 10 25.15 23.91 -9.03
C ALA A 10 24.80 24.53 -7.68
N ALA A 11 23.91 23.91 -6.92
CA ALA A 11 23.70 24.21 -5.51
C ALA A 11 24.08 22.98 -4.69
N VAL A 12 25.27 23.06 -4.09
CA VAL A 12 25.74 22.14 -3.07
C VAL A 12 25.21 22.65 -1.73
N LEU A 13 24.37 21.89 -1.07
CA LEU A 13 24.00 22.09 0.33
C LEU A 13 24.23 20.77 1.07
N GLY A 14 25.36 20.75 1.79
CA GLY A 14 25.64 19.74 2.77
C GLY A 14 24.72 19.88 3.99
N MET A 15 24.22 18.79 4.50
CA MET A 15 23.72 18.68 5.87
C MET A 15 24.23 17.44 6.54
N THR A 16 25.05 17.71 7.52
CA THR A 16 25.65 16.87 8.54
C THR A 16 24.59 16.22 9.45
N GLY A 17 24.77 14.94 9.67
CA GLY A 17 24.69 14.13 10.86
C GLY A 17 23.63 14.32 11.91
N LEU A 18 23.01 13.20 12.24
CA LEU A 18 22.65 12.85 13.63
C LEU A 18 22.54 11.33 13.72
N LEU A 19 23.58 10.74 14.30
CA LEU A 19 23.60 9.36 14.79
C LEU A 19 22.77 9.32 16.08
N VAL A 20 21.71 8.55 16.09
CA VAL A 20 21.04 8.11 17.34
C VAL A 20 21.20 6.60 17.43
N THR A 21 22.22 6.21 18.17
CA THR A 21 22.40 4.87 18.70
C THR A 21 21.45 4.69 19.88
N GLY A 22 20.51 3.78 19.75
CA GLY A 22 19.65 3.30 20.82
C GLY A 22 19.68 1.79 20.86
N CYS A 23 20.71 1.22 21.50
CA CYS A 23 20.70 -0.15 21.98
C CYS A 23 19.82 -0.22 23.22
N SER A 24 18.82 -1.10 23.21
CA SER A 24 18.20 -1.63 24.43
C SER A 24 18.32 -3.14 24.40
N ASP A 25 19.36 -3.59 25.11
CA ASP A 25 19.47 -4.96 25.62
C ASP A 25 18.31 -5.20 26.60
N SER A 26 17.60 -6.28 26.43
CA SER A 26 16.80 -6.89 27.48
C SER A 26 17.09 -8.38 27.50
N GLU A 27 18.06 -8.72 28.35
CA GLU A 27 18.35 -10.08 28.78
C GLU A 27 17.20 -10.63 29.63
N GLY A 28 16.87 -11.90 29.36
CA GLY A 28 16.73 -12.93 30.38
C GLY A 28 15.42 -12.97 31.16
N ALA A 29 14.53 -13.90 30.84
CA ALA A 29 13.74 -14.58 31.87
C ALA A 29 13.57 -16.06 31.49
N LYS A 30 14.10 -16.87 32.42
CA LYS A 30 14.10 -18.33 32.52
C LYS A 30 12.67 -18.92 32.53
N PRO A 31 12.47 -20.16 32.06
CA PRO A 31 11.21 -20.88 32.22
C PRO A 31 11.06 -21.37 33.68
N SER A 32 9.92 -21.10 34.28
CA SER A 32 9.49 -21.69 35.55
C SER A 32 8.55 -22.85 35.25
N ASP A 33 9.04 -24.05 35.54
CA ASP A 33 8.25 -25.25 35.75
C ASP A 33 7.32 -25.05 36.95
N ARG A 34 6.04 -25.32 36.78
CA ARG A 34 5.12 -25.60 37.88
C ARG A 34 4.07 -26.62 37.45
N PRO A 35 3.92 -27.73 38.21
CA PRO A 35 3.05 -28.85 37.91
C PRO A 35 1.58 -28.56 38.18
N PRO A 36 0.65 -29.41 37.68
CA PRO A 36 -0.78 -29.16 37.75
C PRO A 36 -1.36 -29.55 39.12
N ALA A 37 -2.21 -28.69 39.67
CA ALA A 37 -3.05 -29.01 40.80
C ALA A 37 -4.45 -29.36 40.29
N ALA A 38 -4.85 -30.59 40.58
CA ALA A 38 -6.22 -31.06 40.46
C ALA A 38 -7.06 -30.52 41.62
N ALA A 39 -8.24 -30.04 41.33
CA ALA A 39 -9.33 -29.89 42.33
C ALA A 39 -10.67 -29.93 41.56
N THR A 40 -11.29 -31.05 41.68
CA THR A 40 -12.58 -31.37 42.35
C THR A 40 -13.81 -30.63 41.87
N SER A 41 -14.70 -31.48 41.37
CA SER A 41 -16.11 -31.26 41.06
C SER A 41 -16.87 -30.62 42.25
N ASP A 42 -17.76 -29.70 41.90
CA ASP A 42 -19.03 -29.55 42.65
C ASP A 42 -20.15 -29.26 41.64
N ALA A 43 -21.06 -30.21 41.63
CA ALA A 43 -22.33 -30.16 40.91
C ALA A 43 -23.29 -29.25 41.70
N ALA A 44 -23.68 -28.16 41.11
CA ALA A 44 -24.86 -27.42 41.53
C ALA A 44 -25.87 -27.39 40.40
N THR A 45 -26.85 -28.22 40.54
CA THR A 45 -28.13 -28.20 39.84
C THR A 45 -28.81 -26.85 40.12
N SER A 46 -29.05 -26.06 39.11
CA SER A 46 -29.95 -24.93 39.21
C SER A 46 -30.85 -24.84 37.98
N ASP A 47 -32.08 -24.93 38.31
CA ASP A 47 -33.33 -24.77 37.62
C ASP A 47 -33.31 -23.96 36.31
N ALA A 48 -33.90 -24.56 35.30
CA ALA A 48 -34.16 -23.91 34.02
C ALA A 48 -35.34 -22.95 34.14
N THR A 49 -35.06 -21.67 34.13
CA THR A 49 -36.07 -20.67 33.76
C THR A 49 -35.75 -20.23 32.34
N ALA A 50 -36.52 -20.74 31.39
CA ALA A 50 -36.50 -20.30 30.01
C ALA A 50 -37.00 -18.85 29.96
N SER A 51 -36.07 -17.90 29.96
CA SER A 51 -36.33 -16.53 29.51
C SER A 51 -36.15 -16.51 28.01
N ASP A 52 -37.25 -16.44 27.32
CA ASP A 52 -37.37 -16.15 25.90
C ASP A 52 -36.84 -14.72 25.65
N ALA A 53 -35.51 -14.60 25.58
CA ALA A 53 -34.85 -13.40 25.14
C ALA A 53 -34.84 -13.44 23.60
N SER A 54 -35.91 -12.93 23.01
CA SER A 54 -35.96 -12.55 21.60
C SER A 54 -34.80 -11.56 21.37
N ALA A 55 -33.64 -12.08 21.00
CA ALA A 55 -32.49 -11.29 20.62
C ALA A 55 -32.88 -10.56 19.32
N SER A 56 -33.39 -9.34 19.45
CA SER A 56 -33.52 -8.40 18.34
C SER A 56 -32.12 -8.25 17.74
N ALA A 57 -31.92 -8.81 16.55
CA ALA A 57 -30.70 -8.58 15.78
C ALA A 57 -30.51 -7.05 15.68
N PRO A 58 -29.28 -6.52 15.94
CA PRO A 58 -29.04 -5.11 15.82
C PRO A 58 -29.37 -4.68 14.40
N SER A 59 -30.40 -3.85 14.24
CA SER A 59 -30.73 -3.20 12.95
C SER A 59 -29.50 -2.36 12.60
N ALA A 60 -28.75 -2.77 11.58
CA ALA A 60 -27.64 -1.99 11.09
C ALA A 60 -28.18 -0.63 10.64
N GLU A 61 -27.76 0.44 11.32
CA GLU A 61 -28.10 1.78 10.90
C GLU A 61 -27.65 2.03 9.46
N PRO A 62 -28.47 2.66 8.61
CA PRO A 62 -28.07 2.93 7.25
C PRO A 62 -26.83 3.84 7.22
N LEU A 63 -25.80 3.41 6.50
CA LEU A 63 -24.58 4.21 6.31
C LEU A 63 -24.93 5.60 5.77
N SER A 64 -24.23 6.62 6.27
CA SER A 64 -24.37 7.98 5.71
C SER A 64 -24.04 7.99 4.22
N ALA A 65 -24.57 8.92 3.45
CA ALA A 65 -24.29 9.06 2.02
C ALA A 65 -22.79 9.18 1.73
N LYS A 66 -22.03 9.82 2.63
CA LYS A 66 -20.56 9.92 2.56
C LYS A 66 -19.89 8.55 2.73
N ALA A 67 -20.32 7.76 3.70
CA ALA A 67 -19.80 6.42 3.92
C ALA A 67 -20.10 5.49 2.75
N GLN A 68 -21.30 5.56 2.18
CA GLN A 68 -21.70 4.79 0.99
C GLN A 68 -20.81 5.18 -0.22
N ALA A 69 -20.54 6.48 -0.42
CA ALA A 69 -19.67 6.94 -1.48
C ALA A 69 -18.23 6.43 -1.30
N ALA A 70 -17.72 6.44 -0.05
CA ALA A 70 -16.39 5.93 0.25
C ALA A 70 -16.28 4.42 0.03
N GLU A 71 -17.28 3.64 0.45
CA GLU A 71 -17.33 2.20 0.16
C GLU A 71 -17.37 1.92 -1.35
N LYS A 72 -18.11 2.70 -2.12
CA LYS A 72 -18.16 2.55 -3.58
C LYS A 72 -16.77 2.76 -4.21
N VAL A 73 -16.07 3.82 -3.84
CA VAL A 73 -14.70 4.09 -4.32
C VAL A 73 -13.77 2.95 -3.94
N LYS A 74 -13.77 2.54 -2.66
CA LYS A 74 -12.95 1.43 -2.19
C LYS A 74 -13.20 0.14 -2.99
N LEU A 75 -14.46 -0.24 -3.19
CA LEU A 75 -14.81 -1.46 -3.94
C LEU A 75 -14.35 -1.40 -5.39
N ALA A 76 -14.47 -0.25 -6.06
CA ALA A 76 -14.02 -0.08 -7.44
C ALA A 76 -12.49 -0.22 -7.55
N VAL A 77 -11.75 0.45 -6.66
CA VAL A 77 -10.28 0.39 -6.59
C VAL A 77 -9.84 -1.04 -6.26
N GLU A 78 -10.42 -1.68 -5.24
CA GLU A 78 -10.05 -3.04 -4.83
C GLU A 78 -10.33 -4.07 -5.91
N LYS A 79 -11.44 -3.96 -6.63
CA LYS A 79 -11.75 -4.83 -7.77
C LYS A 79 -10.66 -4.78 -8.84
N ARG A 80 -10.15 -3.58 -9.16
CA ARG A 80 -9.07 -3.40 -10.13
C ARG A 80 -7.77 -3.97 -9.60
N ILE A 81 -7.36 -3.58 -8.39
CA ILE A 81 -6.12 -4.03 -7.75
C ILE A 81 -6.07 -5.55 -7.64
N SER A 82 -7.12 -6.19 -7.14
CA SER A 82 -7.15 -7.65 -6.95
C SER A 82 -7.00 -8.43 -8.26
N ALA A 83 -7.44 -7.85 -9.40
CA ALA A 83 -7.21 -8.46 -10.71
C ALA A 83 -5.73 -8.37 -11.11
N ASP A 84 -5.13 -7.20 -10.93
CA ASP A 84 -3.75 -6.93 -11.33
C ASP A 84 -2.75 -7.64 -10.39
N GLU A 85 -3.01 -7.73 -9.09
CA GLU A 85 -2.18 -8.47 -8.14
C GLU A 85 -2.11 -9.98 -8.43
N ARG A 86 -3.22 -10.58 -8.87
CA ARG A 86 -3.17 -12.00 -9.28
C ARG A 86 -2.26 -12.23 -10.47
N GLN A 87 -2.08 -11.23 -11.32
CA GLN A 87 -1.27 -11.33 -12.53
C GLN A 87 0.20 -10.95 -12.27
N PHE A 88 0.43 -9.90 -11.49
CA PHE A 88 1.75 -9.29 -11.36
C PHE A 88 2.34 -9.40 -9.95
N GLY A 89 1.54 -9.71 -8.92
CA GLY A 89 1.97 -9.60 -7.54
C GLY A 89 2.07 -8.16 -7.06
N SER A 90 2.46 -7.97 -5.80
CA SER A 90 2.68 -6.68 -5.14
C SER A 90 3.93 -6.72 -4.28
N GLY A 91 4.47 -5.57 -3.94
CA GLY A 91 5.65 -5.43 -3.08
C GLY A 91 6.86 -6.21 -3.60
N VAL A 92 7.40 -7.08 -2.76
CA VAL A 92 8.57 -7.92 -3.10
C VAL A 92 8.29 -8.95 -4.19
N ASN A 93 7.02 -9.31 -4.40
CA ASN A 93 6.59 -10.26 -5.42
C ASN A 93 6.32 -9.59 -6.79
N SER A 94 6.30 -8.26 -6.83
CA SER A 94 6.16 -7.50 -8.07
C SER A 94 7.36 -7.73 -8.99
N PRO A 95 7.16 -7.83 -10.32
CA PRO A 95 8.27 -7.83 -11.27
C PRO A 95 9.05 -6.53 -11.27
N CYS A 96 8.48 -5.43 -10.74
CA CYS A 96 9.13 -4.14 -10.57
C CYS A 96 9.87 -3.99 -9.24
N SER A 97 9.82 -4.98 -8.34
CA SER A 97 10.63 -4.97 -7.12
C SER A 97 12.11 -4.76 -7.47
N THR A 98 12.79 -3.93 -6.70
CA THR A 98 14.23 -3.64 -6.93
C THR A 98 15.14 -4.86 -6.75
N SER A 99 14.66 -5.90 -6.09
CA SER A 99 15.32 -7.21 -5.97
C SER A 99 14.94 -8.18 -7.10
N SER A 100 13.98 -7.83 -7.94
CA SER A 100 13.51 -8.71 -9.01
C SER A 100 14.44 -8.67 -10.23
N PRO A 101 14.88 -9.81 -10.77
CA PRO A 101 15.62 -9.84 -12.03
C PRO A 101 14.78 -9.35 -13.22
N ARG A 102 13.46 -9.27 -13.06
CA ARG A 102 12.52 -8.82 -14.09
C ARG A 102 12.31 -7.30 -14.11
N MET A 103 12.91 -6.54 -13.18
CA MET A 103 12.72 -5.09 -13.05
C MET A 103 13.05 -4.32 -14.35
N PHE A 104 13.97 -4.81 -15.16
CA PHE A 104 14.39 -4.18 -16.42
C PHE A 104 13.79 -4.84 -17.66
N THR A 105 12.67 -5.51 -17.54
CA THR A 105 12.04 -6.28 -18.63
C THR A 105 10.63 -5.81 -18.95
N ALA A 106 10.11 -6.31 -20.07
CA ALA A 106 8.72 -6.10 -20.47
C ALA A 106 7.70 -6.54 -19.43
N THR A 107 8.05 -7.47 -18.52
CA THR A 107 7.15 -7.91 -17.47
C THR A 107 6.93 -6.81 -16.41
N CYS A 108 8.00 -6.09 -15.99
CA CYS A 108 7.81 -4.93 -15.13
C CYS A 108 7.09 -3.79 -15.87
N LYS A 109 7.37 -3.60 -17.18
CA LYS A 109 6.60 -2.63 -17.99
C LYS A 109 5.09 -2.91 -17.91
N ALA A 110 4.68 -4.15 -18.12
CA ALA A 110 3.27 -4.53 -18.06
C ALA A 110 2.66 -4.29 -16.68
N ALA A 111 3.40 -4.59 -15.60
CA ALA A 111 2.98 -4.27 -14.24
C ALA A 111 2.88 -2.76 -13.98
N ALA A 112 3.81 -1.97 -14.53
CA ALA A 112 3.78 -0.52 -14.44
C ALA A 112 2.55 0.06 -15.15
N ASP A 113 2.25 -0.42 -16.35
CA ASP A 113 1.06 -0.02 -17.10
C ASP A 113 -0.23 -0.35 -16.30
N ALA A 114 -0.33 -1.57 -15.74
CA ALA A 114 -1.46 -1.97 -14.88
C ALA A 114 -1.59 -1.08 -13.63
N THR A 115 -0.46 -0.72 -13.00
CA THR A 115 -0.44 0.20 -11.85
C THR A 115 -0.95 1.60 -12.24
N SER A 116 -0.53 2.11 -13.42
CA SER A 116 -1.02 3.40 -13.94
C SER A 116 -2.53 3.38 -14.22
N ASP A 117 -3.02 2.28 -14.79
CA ASP A 117 -4.45 2.10 -15.05
C ASP A 117 -5.26 2.03 -13.75
N ALA A 118 -4.77 1.30 -12.74
CA ALA A 118 -5.41 1.24 -11.42
C ALA A 118 -5.46 2.62 -10.75
N ALA A 119 -4.37 3.40 -10.85
CA ALA A 119 -4.34 4.79 -10.40
C ALA A 119 -5.34 5.67 -11.18
N GLY A 120 -5.49 5.45 -12.48
CA GLY A 120 -6.49 6.12 -13.32
C GLY A 120 -7.93 5.83 -12.86
N VAL A 121 -8.24 4.56 -12.54
CA VAL A 121 -9.54 4.17 -11.96
C VAL A 121 -9.78 4.91 -10.65
N ALA A 122 -8.78 4.93 -9.74
CA ALA A 122 -8.88 5.63 -8.48
C ALA A 122 -9.22 7.11 -8.67
N LEU A 123 -8.50 7.82 -9.56
CA LEU A 123 -8.74 9.24 -9.84
C LEU A 123 -10.14 9.48 -10.43
N THR A 124 -10.60 8.61 -11.31
CA THR A 124 -11.95 8.70 -11.90
C THR A 124 -13.03 8.52 -10.85
N GLU A 125 -12.86 7.56 -9.94
CA GLU A 125 -13.85 7.28 -8.89
C GLU A 125 -13.94 8.38 -7.84
N ILE A 126 -12.85 9.12 -7.59
CA ILE A 126 -12.86 10.23 -6.61
C ILE A 126 -13.17 11.59 -7.24
N ASP A 127 -13.30 11.69 -8.56
CA ASP A 127 -13.55 12.96 -9.23
C ASP A 127 -14.78 13.67 -8.64
N GLY A 128 -14.63 14.94 -8.30
CA GLY A 128 -15.66 15.76 -7.65
C GLY A 128 -16.03 15.35 -6.21
N ARG A 129 -15.35 14.38 -5.59
CA ARG A 129 -15.60 13.91 -4.23
C ARG A 129 -14.61 14.47 -3.24
N GLN A 130 -15.08 14.78 -2.03
CA GLN A 130 -14.22 15.20 -0.92
C GLN A 130 -13.86 14.01 -0.01
N GLY A 131 -12.73 14.14 0.71
CA GLY A 131 -12.29 13.15 1.70
C GLY A 131 -11.43 12.04 1.11
N PHE A 132 -10.81 12.24 -0.07
CA PHE A 132 -9.94 11.28 -0.74
C PHE A 132 -8.57 11.87 -1.08
N ALA A 133 -8.11 12.87 -0.31
CA ALA A 133 -6.84 13.55 -0.60
C ALA A 133 -5.64 12.58 -0.61
N THR A 134 -5.64 11.59 0.28
CA THR A 134 -4.59 10.56 0.33
C THR A 134 -4.61 9.70 -0.94
N LEU A 135 -5.78 9.24 -1.37
CA LEU A 135 -5.91 8.43 -2.58
C LEU A 135 -5.52 9.22 -3.85
N ASP A 136 -5.93 10.49 -3.94
CA ASP A 136 -5.55 11.37 -5.06
C ASP A 136 -4.02 11.53 -5.13
N SER A 137 -3.39 11.82 -4.00
CA SER A 137 -1.93 11.99 -3.91
C SER A 137 -1.18 10.72 -4.32
N VAL A 138 -1.59 9.57 -3.81
CA VAL A 138 -1.01 8.26 -4.15
C VAL A 138 -1.16 7.98 -5.63
N ALA A 139 -2.36 8.13 -6.19
CA ALA A 139 -2.63 7.83 -7.59
C ALA A 139 -1.79 8.71 -8.53
N ARG A 140 -1.65 10.01 -8.25
CA ARG A 140 -0.79 10.92 -9.04
C ARG A 140 0.68 10.59 -8.92
N LYS A 141 1.15 10.22 -7.72
CA LYS A 141 2.53 9.75 -7.50
C LYS A 141 2.83 8.53 -8.35
N LEU A 142 1.93 7.56 -8.39
CA LEU A 142 2.07 6.34 -9.18
C LEU A 142 2.12 6.63 -10.68
N GLN A 143 1.21 7.44 -11.20
CA GLN A 143 1.25 7.84 -12.60
C GLN A 143 2.56 8.56 -12.96
N THR A 144 3.10 9.35 -12.05
CA THR A 144 4.39 10.02 -12.25
C THR A 144 5.53 9.02 -12.27
N ALA A 145 5.57 8.08 -11.34
CA ALA A 145 6.58 7.04 -11.30
C ALA A 145 6.56 6.17 -12.58
N VAL A 146 5.38 5.79 -13.06
CA VAL A 146 5.23 5.03 -14.31
C VAL A 146 5.75 5.82 -15.50
N ARG A 147 5.38 7.11 -15.63
CA ARG A 147 5.91 7.96 -16.70
C ARG A 147 7.44 8.07 -16.64
N THR A 148 8.02 8.25 -15.44
CA THR A 148 9.46 8.30 -15.25
C THR A 148 10.13 7.00 -15.66
N TYR A 149 9.58 5.85 -15.23
CA TYR A 149 10.07 4.52 -15.60
C TYR A 149 10.12 4.32 -17.11
N HIS A 150 9.07 4.75 -17.82
CA HIS A 150 9.01 4.67 -19.29
C HIS A 150 9.99 5.65 -19.97
N THR A 151 10.06 6.89 -19.50
CA THR A 151 10.94 7.91 -20.07
C THR A 151 12.42 7.54 -19.95
N LEU A 152 12.80 6.89 -18.85
CA LEU A 152 14.16 6.39 -18.63
C LEU A 152 14.47 5.13 -19.45
N GLY A 153 13.47 4.52 -20.12
CA GLY A 153 13.65 3.28 -20.87
C GLY A 153 13.97 2.08 -19.99
N CYS A 154 13.51 2.07 -18.74
CA CYS A 154 13.88 1.04 -17.76
C CYS A 154 13.58 -0.39 -18.22
N ALA A 155 12.50 -0.58 -18.99
CA ALA A 155 12.07 -1.89 -19.47
C ALA A 155 12.89 -2.44 -20.65
N THR A 156 13.83 -1.66 -21.18
CA THR A 156 14.63 -2.06 -22.38
C THR A 156 15.94 -2.75 -22.02
N GLY A 157 16.14 -3.10 -20.75
CA GLY A 157 17.38 -3.72 -20.26
C GLY A 157 18.58 -2.77 -20.33
N PRO A 158 18.50 -1.56 -19.75
CA PRO A 158 19.59 -0.58 -19.86
C PRO A 158 20.89 -1.16 -19.31
N THR A 159 21.98 -0.93 -20.02
CA THR A 159 23.35 -1.38 -19.61
C THR A 159 24.11 -0.30 -18.87
N ALA A 160 23.79 0.98 -19.09
CA ALA A 160 24.45 2.11 -18.40
C ALA A 160 24.10 2.10 -16.91
N ALA A 161 25.11 2.15 -16.05
CA ALA A 161 24.96 2.10 -14.58
C ALA A 161 24.08 3.23 -14.04
N ASP A 162 24.26 4.45 -14.55
CA ASP A 162 23.50 5.61 -14.12
C ASP A 162 21.99 5.47 -14.47
N THR A 163 21.68 4.95 -15.66
CA THR A 163 20.29 4.68 -16.05
C THR A 163 19.67 3.61 -15.16
N ARG A 164 20.42 2.52 -14.89
CA ARG A 164 19.95 1.46 -13.99
C ARG A 164 19.66 2.00 -12.59
N THR A 165 20.55 2.84 -12.07
CA THR A 165 20.36 3.49 -10.76
C THR A 165 19.14 4.41 -10.77
N ALA A 166 18.96 5.22 -11.81
CA ALA A 166 17.80 6.12 -11.94
C ALA A 166 16.46 5.36 -12.03
N CYS A 167 16.47 4.12 -12.52
CA CYS A 167 15.28 3.27 -12.60
C CYS A 167 14.83 2.67 -11.24
N LEU A 168 15.70 2.64 -10.22
CA LEU A 168 15.38 1.99 -8.95
C LEU A 168 14.21 2.66 -8.23
N GLU A 169 14.22 3.99 -8.15
CA GLU A 169 13.19 4.73 -7.44
C GLU A 169 11.80 4.55 -8.07
N PRO A 170 11.59 4.84 -9.37
CA PRO A 170 10.27 4.65 -9.96
C PRO A 170 9.82 3.18 -9.93
N ALA A 171 10.72 2.21 -10.09
CA ALA A 171 10.38 0.80 -9.98
C ALA A 171 9.92 0.41 -8.58
N ALA A 172 10.59 0.91 -7.52
CA ALA A 172 10.19 0.67 -6.13
C ALA A 172 8.79 1.24 -5.84
N VAL A 173 8.50 2.46 -6.31
CA VAL A 173 7.17 3.07 -6.17
C VAL A 173 6.10 2.24 -6.90
N ILE A 174 6.37 1.78 -8.11
CA ILE A 174 5.45 0.93 -8.89
C ILE A 174 5.20 -0.39 -8.16
N ALA A 175 6.24 -1.01 -7.61
CA ALA A 175 6.13 -2.29 -6.90
C ALA A 175 5.17 -2.22 -5.69
N GLN A 176 5.12 -1.09 -4.99
CA GLN A 176 4.22 -0.85 -3.85
C GLN A 176 2.85 -0.30 -4.27
N GLY A 177 2.66 -0.02 -5.55
CA GLY A 177 1.53 0.77 -6.05
C GLY A 177 0.15 0.23 -5.67
N PHE A 178 -0.06 -1.07 -5.70
CA PHE A 178 -1.35 -1.66 -5.34
C PHE A 178 -1.63 -1.55 -3.84
N ASP A 179 -0.63 -1.79 -2.99
CA ASP A 179 -0.76 -1.64 -1.53
C ASP A 179 -1.02 -0.17 -1.16
N ASP A 180 -0.32 0.77 -1.80
CA ASP A 180 -0.50 2.21 -1.58
C ASP A 180 -1.90 2.67 -2.00
N LEU A 181 -2.42 2.22 -3.16
CA LEU A 181 -3.80 2.54 -3.60
C LEU A 181 -4.85 1.98 -2.65
N ARG A 182 -4.65 0.75 -2.16
CA ARG A 182 -5.54 0.14 -1.15
C ARG A 182 -5.53 0.94 0.14
N GLY A 183 -4.34 1.34 0.60
CA GLY A 183 -4.18 2.21 1.77
C GLY A 183 -4.88 3.56 1.60
N GLY A 184 -4.72 4.20 0.45
CA GLY A 184 -5.39 5.46 0.11
C GLY A 184 -6.91 5.34 0.05
N ALA A 185 -7.43 4.25 -0.53
CA ALA A 185 -8.87 4.00 -0.59
C ALA A 185 -9.47 3.77 0.81
N ASN A 186 -8.75 3.05 1.68
CA ASN A 186 -9.15 2.85 3.07
C ASN A 186 -9.12 4.16 3.87
N ALA A 187 -8.16 5.06 3.61
CA ALA A 187 -8.12 6.38 4.24
C ALA A 187 -9.35 7.23 3.86
N GLY A 188 -9.91 7.08 2.66
CA GLY A 188 -11.15 7.72 2.24
C GLY A 188 -12.36 7.37 3.10
N LEU A 189 -12.43 6.14 3.66
CA LEU A 189 -13.48 5.75 4.62
C LEU A 189 -13.40 6.58 5.91
N ALA A 190 -12.19 6.98 6.32
CA ALA A 190 -11.96 7.86 7.46
C ALA A 190 -12.10 9.36 7.10
N GLY A 191 -12.39 9.70 5.82
CA GLY A 191 -12.54 11.06 5.33
C GLY A 191 -11.21 11.82 5.19
N LYS A 192 -10.11 11.10 4.89
CA LYS A 192 -8.74 11.65 4.77
C LYS A 192 -8.22 11.64 3.34
#